data_59fdc6a0db87761c9c41bbaa36ec62bb
#
_entry.id   59fdc6a0db87761c9c41bbaa36ec62bb
#
_cell.length_a   1.000
_cell.length_b   1.000
_cell.length_c   1.000
_cell.angle_alpha   90.00
_cell.angle_beta   90.00
_cell.angle_gamma   90.00
#
_symmetry.space_group_name_H-M   'P 1'
#
loop_
_entity.id
_entity.type
_entity.pdbx_description
1 polymer ?
#
loop_
_entity_poly.entity_id
_entity_poly.type
_entity_poly.pdbx_seq_one_letter_code
_entity_poly.pdbx_strand_id
1 'polypeptide(L)'
;MYETAENTEKIILVAVATGNEDDAMESLDELEELVNTAGAVVVGRVIQNLDHINNTTYVGSGKVQEIKDLIWETEADAIVCDDELSPAQYKNLEDELDVKVMDRTLIILDIFAGRAKSAEGKIQVELAQLRYVPQDLLE
;
A
#
# COMPACT_ATOMS: atom_id res chain seq x y z
N MET A 1 20.39 10.89 -6.15
CA MET A 1 20.15 11.28 -6.81
C MET A 1 19.15 11.97 -7.48
N TYR A 2 19.42 12.46 -8.19
CA TYR A 2 18.80 13.40 -8.92
C TYR A 2 17.56 12.96 -9.58
N GLU A 3 17.42 11.77 -9.79
CA GLU A 3 16.26 11.31 -10.50
C GLU A 3 15.06 11.13 -9.61
N THR A 4 15.21 11.35 -8.32
CA THR A 4 14.15 10.98 -7.41
C THR A 4 12.83 11.68 -7.66
N ALA A 5 12.85 12.97 -7.96
CA ALA A 5 11.60 13.69 -8.14
C ALA A 5 10.79 13.15 -9.30
N GLU A 6 11.47 12.78 -10.39
CA GLU A 6 10.79 12.26 -11.53
C GLU A 6 10.36 10.82 -11.37
N ASN A 7 11.10 10.08 -10.53
CA ASN A 7 10.83 8.67 -10.34
C ASN A 7 10.07 8.38 -9.06
N THR A 8 9.60 9.43 -8.38
CA THR A 8 8.84 9.23 -7.16
C THR A 8 7.50 8.60 -7.50
N GLU A 9 7.19 7.51 -6.84
CA GLU A 9 5.96 6.79 -7.07
C GLU A 9 4.78 7.60 -6.56
N LYS A 10 3.73 7.70 -7.35
CA LYS A 10 2.52 8.42 -6.99
C LYS A 10 1.46 7.42 -6.58
N ILE A 11 0.92 7.62 -5.39
CA ILE A 11 0.07 6.62 -4.77
C ILE A 11 -1.28 7.20 -4.38
N ILE A 12 -2.33 6.42 -4.60
CA ILE A 12 -3.66 6.72 -4.10
C ILE A 12 -3.92 5.81 -2.92
N LEU A 13 -4.35 6.38 -1.80
CA LEU A 13 -4.71 5.62 -0.63
C LEU A 13 -6.18 5.24 -0.69
N VAL A 14 -6.51 4.02 -0.31
CA VAL A 14 -7.88 3.53 -0.36
C VAL A 14 -8.22 2.90 0.98
N ALA A 15 -9.36 3.28 1.54
CA ALA A 15 -9.82 2.74 2.82
C ALA A 15 -11.30 2.45 2.77
N VAL A 16 -11.72 1.45 3.55
CA VAL A 16 -13.12 1.14 3.76
C VAL A 16 -13.43 1.45 5.21
N ALA A 17 -14.45 2.28 5.42
CA ALA A 17 -14.92 2.59 6.76
C ALA A 17 -16.13 1.70 7.04
N THR A 18 -15.99 0.76 7.97
CA THR A 18 -17.09 -0.14 8.32
C THR A 18 -17.82 0.32 9.56
N GLY A 19 -17.45 1.45 10.10
CA GLY A 19 -18.08 2.03 11.28
C GLY A 19 -17.93 3.53 11.23
N ASN A 20 -16.99 4.07 12.00
CA ASN A 20 -16.79 5.50 12.09
C ASN A 20 -15.84 5.97 11.01
N GLU A 21 -16.30 6.90 10.18
CA GLU A 21 -15.45 7.44 9.10
C GLU A 21 -14.25 8.21 9.64
N ASP A 22 -14.39 8.82 10.82
CA ASP A 22 -13.27 9.54 11.43
C ASP A 22 -12.12 8.59 11.75
N ASP A 23 -12.42 7.36 12.15
CA ASP A 23 -11.38 6.38 12.42
C ASP A 23 -10.65 6.02 11.13
N ALA A 24 -11.38 5.92 10.03
CA ALA A 24 -10.76 5.64 8.74
C ALA A 24 -9.85 6.79 8.30
N MET A 25 -10.29 8.03 8.53
CA MET A 25 -9.47 9.19 8.20
C MET A 25 -8.19 9.22 9.00
N GLU A 26 -8.29 8.92 10.29
CA GLU A 26 -7.12 8.87 11.16
C GLU A 26 -6.16 7.79 10.71
N SER A 27 -6.69 6.64 10.35
CA SER A 27 -5.88 5.54 9.87
C SER A 27 -5.18 5.91 8.55
N LEU A 28 -5.87 6.63 7.68
CA LEU A 28 -5.28 7.08 6.43
C LEU A 28 -4.18 8.13 6.66
N ASP A 29 -4.33 8.96 7.70
CA ASP A 29 -3.26 9.90 8.03
C ASP A 29 -2.00 9.14 8.40
N GLU A 30 -2.13 8.07 9.17
CA GLU A 30 -0.99 7.24 9.54
C GLU A 30 -0.40 6.56 8.30
N LEU A 31 -1.27 6.05 7.44
CA LEU A 31 -0.81 5.37 6.24
C LEU A 31 -0.06 6.32 5.32
N GLU A 32 -0.53 7.55 5.22
CA GLU A 32 0.15 8.54 4.40
C GLU A 32 1.57 8.79 4.91
N GLU A 33 1.74 8.84 6.23
CA GLU A 33 3.08 9.00 6.80
C GLU A 33 3.96 7.80 6.45
N LEU A 34 3.39 6.60 6.48
CA LEU A 34 4.14 5.42 6.12
C LEU A 34 4.55 5.45 4.65
N VAL A 35 3.64 5.87 3.78
CA VAL A 35 3.93 5.96 2.36
C VAL A 35 5.03 6.98 2.09
N ASN A 36 4.96 8.13 2.77
CA ASN A 36 5.99 9.15 2.62
C ASN A 36 7.33 8.64 3.11
N THR A 37 7.35 7.90 4.21
CA THR A 37 8.56 7.32 4.74
C THR A 37 9.15 6.31 3.76
N ALA A 38 8.31 5.61 3.02
CA ALA A 38 8.78 4.66 2.02
C ALA A 38 9.32 5.35 0.77
N GLY A 39 9.18 6.66 0.68
CA GLY A 39 9.74 7.40 -0.45
C GLY A 39 8.76 7.71 -1.56
N ALA A 40 7.49 7.44 -1.36
CA ALA A 40 6.46 7.73 -2.35
C ALA A 40 5.66 8.96 -1.95
N VAL A 41 4.79 9.43 -2.83
CA VAL A 41 3.97 10.61 -2.56
C VAL A 41 2.50 10.24 -2.77
N VAL A 42 1.64 10.73 -1.89
CA VAL A 42 0.20 10.47 -1.98
C VAL A 42 -0.43 11.54 -2.84
N VAL A 43 -1.12 11.13 -3.90
CA VAL A 43 -1.78 12.05 -4.81
C VAL A 43 -3.30 12.01 -4.70
N GLY A 44 -3.85 11.15 -3.87
CA GLY A 44 -5.28 11.10 -3.65
C GLY A 44 -5.66 10.11 -2.58
N ARG A 45 -6.87 10.26 -2.04
CA ARG A 45 -7.44 9.36 -1.06
C ARG A 45 -8.85 9.00 -1.45
N VAL A 46 -9.22 7.75 -1.22
CA VAL A 46 -10.59 7.28 -1.48
C VAL A 46 -11.06 6.53 -0.24
N ILE A 47 -12.23 6.90 0.26
CA ILE A 47 -12.84 6.22 1.39
C ILE A 47 -14.23 5.81 0.98
N GLN A 48 -14.59 4.57 1.27
CA GLN A 48 -15.94 4.11 1.05
C GLN A 48 -16.52 3.56 2.35
N ASN A 49 -17.75 3.98 2.66
CA ASN A 49 -18.46 3.42 3.82
C ASN A 49 -19.17 2.17 3.37
N LEU A 50 -18.88 1.06 3.99
CA LEU A 50 -19.52 -0.22 3.72
C LEU A 50 -19.80 -0.92 5.03
N ASP A 51 -20.84 -1.76 5.07
CA ASP A 51 -21.08 -2.58 6.25
C ASP A 51 -19.98 -3.61 6.40
N HIS A 52 -19.50 -4.12 5.28
CA HIS A 52 -18.44 -5.13 5.28
C HIS A 52 -17.50 -4.87 4.12
N ILE A 53 -16.23 -5.18 4.32
CA ILE A 53 -15.26 -5.11 3.25
C ILE A 53 -15.66 -6.10 2.14
N ASN A 54 -15.57 -5.65 0.90
CA ASN A 54 -15.89 -6.50 -0.23
C ASN A 54 -14.81 -7.57 -0.40
N ASN A 55 -15.22 -8.84 -0.39
CA ASN A 55 -14.28 -9.95 -0.44
C ASN A 55 -13.59 -10.08 -1.80
N THR A 56 -14.15 -9.51 -2.83
CA THR A 56 -13.60 -9.62 -4.18
C THR A 56 -12.64 -8.49 -4.49
N THR A 57 -13.05 -7.25 -4.23
CA THR A 57 -12.29 -6.07 -4.64
C THR A 57 -12.05 -5.07 -3.52
N TYR A 58 -12.26 -5.46 -2.27
CA TYR A 58 -12.05 -4.61 -1.11
C TYR A 58 -13.09 -3.49 -1.02
N VAL A 59 -13.37 -2.80 -2.11
CA VAL A 59 -14.39 -1.77 -2.20
C VAL A 59 -15.47 -2.22 -3.18
N GLY A 60 -16.59 -1.52 -3.22
CA GLY A 60 -17.66 -1.85 -4.15
C GLY A 60 -17.29 -1.54 -5.58
N SER A 61 -18.02 -2.12 -6.53
CA SER A 61 -17.69 -1.99 -7.96
C SER A 61 -17.75 -0.54 -8.45
N GLY A 62 -18.71 0.24 -7.93
CA GLY A 62 -18.77 1.65 -8.31
C GLY A 62 -17.55 2.42 -7.84
N LYS A 63 -17.02 2.06 -6.66
CA LYS A 63 -15.84 2.72 -6.13
C LYS A 63 -14.60 2.30 -6.90
N VAL A 64 -14.56 1.06 -7.41
CA VAL A 64 -13.46 0.63 -8.27
C VAL A 64 -13.37 1.55 -9.49
N GLN A 65 -14.52 1.88 -10.08
CA GLN A 65 -14.52 2.78 -11.23
C GLN A 65 -14.02 4.18 -10.85
N GLU A 66 -14.42 4.67 -9.68
CA GLU A 66 -13.94 5.96 -9.20
C GLU A 66 -12.42 5.95 -9.04
N ILE A 67 -11.88 4.86 -8.49
CA ILE A 67 -10.45 4.74 -8.33
C ILE A 67 -9.75 4.73 -9.67
N LYS A 68 -10.34 4.03 -10.65
CA LYS A 68 -9.80 4.00 -12.00
C LYS A 68 -9.71 5.40 -12.57
N ASP A 69 -10.79 6.16 -12.43
CA ASP A 69 -10.84 7.52 -12.95
C ASP A 69 -9.80 8.41 -12.26
N LEU A 70 -9.63 8.23 -10.96
CA LEU A 70 -8.67 9.00 -10.20
C LEU A 70 -7.24 8.65 -10.59
N ILE A 71 -6.98 7.37 -10.84
CA ILE A 71 -5.67 6.94 -11.33
C ILE A 71 -5.35 7.66 -12.64
N TRP A 72 -6.31 7.71 -13.53
CA TRP A 72 -6.13 8.38 -14.82
C TRP A 72 -5.85 9.87 -14.64
N GLU A 73 -6.64 10.52 -13.79
CA GLU A 73 -6.50 11.94 -13.52
C GLU A 73 -5.18 12.32 -12.89
N THR A 74 -4.73 11.56 -11.93
CA THR A 74 -3.53 11.88 -11.16
C THR A 74 -2.29 11.22 -11.71
N GLU A 75 -2.44 10.33 -12.69
CA GLU A 75 -1.33 9.53 -13.22
C GLU A 75 -0.66 8.73 -12.11
N ALA A 76 -1.47 8.21 -11.20
CA ALA A 76 -0.94 7.42 -10.10
C ALA A 76 -0.30 6.13 -10.59
N ASP A 77 0.74 5.72 -9.91
CA ASP A 77 1.48 4.51 -10.25
C ASP A 77 0.98 3.29 -9.50
N ALA A 78 0.32 3.51 -8.37
CA ALA A 78 -0.10 2.42 -7.50
C ALA A 78 -1.19 2.88 -6.58
N ILE A 79 -1.90 1.92 -5.98
CA ILE A 79 -2.79 2.20 -4.87
C ILE A 79 -2.30 1.44 -3.65
N VAL A 80 -2.60 1.96 -2.46
CA VAL A 80 -2.29 1.29 -1.20
C VAL A 80 -3.58 1.24 -0.39
N CYS A 81 -4.01 0.03 -0.09
CA CYS A 81 -5.20 -0.17 0.72
C CYS A 81 -4.83 -0.18 2.19
N ASP A 82 -5.71 0.39 3.01
CA ASP A 82 -5.42 0.56 4.43
C ASP A 82 -5.50 -0.74 5.23
N ASP A 83 -6.16 -1.74 4.70
CA ASP A 83 -6.28 -3.04 5.35
C ASP A 83 -5.50 -4.09 4.58
N GLU A 84 -5.14 -5.16 5.26
CA GLU A 84 -4.44 -6.25 4.61
C GLU A 84 -5.38 -6.92 3.60
N LEU A 85 -4.89 -7.16 2.40
CA LEU A 85 -5.69 -7.73 1.33
C LEU A 85 -5.46 -9.23 1.20
N SER A 86 -6.52 -9.95 0.84
CA SER A 86 -6.38 -11.36 0.50
C SER A 86 -5.76 -11.50 -0.89
N PRO A 87 -5.23 -12.67 -1.23
CA PRO A 87 -4.71 -12.88 -2.59
C PRO A 87 -5.75 -12.63 -3.67
N ALA A 88 -7.02 -12.98 -3.42
CA ALA A 88 -8.08 -12.73 -4.38
C ALA A 88 -8.32 -11.23 -4.58
N GLN A 89 -8.32 -10.47 -3.48
CA GLN A 89 -8.49 -9.02 -3.57
C GLN A 89 -7.34 -8.38 -4.34
N TYR A 90 -6.12 -8.82 -4.07
CA TYR A 90 -4.97 -8.32 -4.81
C TYR A 90 -5.12 -8.55 -6.30
N LYS A 91 -5.40 -9.79 -6.67
CA LYS A 91 -5.49 -10.16 -8.07
C LYS A 91 -6.60 -9.39 -8.78
N ASN A 92 -7.76 -9.33 -8.15
CA ASN A 92 -8.91 -8.68 -8.77
C ASN A 92 -8.68 -7.18 -8.92
N LEU A 93 -8.10 -6.55 -7.92
CA LEU A 93 -7.82 -5.12 -8.02
C LEU A 93 -6.76 -4.83 -9.08
N GLU A 94 -5.73 -5.66 -9.16
CA GLU A 94 -4.71 -5.49 -10.19
C GLU A 94 -5.30 -5.64 -11.58
N ASP A 95 -6.16 -6.64 -11.75
CA ASP A 95 -6.80 -6.86 -13.05
C ASP A 95 -7.70 -5.70 -13.44
N GLU A 96 -8.45 -5.16 -12.46
CA GLU A 96 -9.38 -4.08 -12.74
C GLU A 96 -8.69 -2.73 -12.94
N LEU A 97 -7.68 -2.45 -12.14
CA LEU A 97 -7.07 -1.13 -12.14
C LEU A 97 -5.83 -1.01 -13.00
N ASP A 98 -5.22 -2.12 -13.32
CA ASP A 98 -4.02 -2.16 -14.16
C ASP A 98 -2.89 -1.29 -13.61
N VAL A 99 -2.78 -1.19 -12.29
CA VAL A 99 -1.66 -0.57 -11.60
C VAL A 99 -1.24 -1.47 -10.46
N LYS A 100 -0.09 -1.19 -9.90
CA LYS A 100 0.41 -1.92 -8.77
C LYS A 100 -0.53 -1.72 -7.58
N VAL A 101 -0.82 -2.79 -6.86
CA VAL A 101 -1.68 -2.75 -5.69
C VAL A 101 -0.87 -3.20 -4.49
N MET A 102 -0.95 -2.42 -3.43
CA MET A 102 -0.26 -2.73 -2.18
C MET A 102 -1.22 -2.53 -1.04
N ASP A 103 -0.85 -3.04 0.13
CA ASP A 103 -1.60 -2.79 1.34
C ASP A 103 -0.65 -2.27 2.40
N ARG A 104 -1.19 -1.98 3.57
CA ARG A 104 -0.39 -1.42 4.67
C ARG A 104 0.80 -2.32 5.01
N THR A 105 0.58 -3.62 5.02
CA THR A 105 1.63 -4.57 5.37
C THR A 105 2.80 -4.48 4.39
N LEU A 106 2.50 -4.41 3.09
CA LEU A 106 3.56 -4.31 2.09
C LEU A 106 4.34 -3.01 2.20
N ILE A 107 3.66 -1.91 2.54
CA ILE A 107 4.32 -0.63 2.72
C ILE A 107 5.29 -0.71 3.90
N ILE A 108 4.86 -1.33 4.99
CA ILE A 108 5.73 -1.48 6.15
C ILE A 108 6.95 -2.33 5.80
N LEU A 109 6.74 -3.41 5.04
CA LEU A 109 7.85 -4.23 4.61
C LEU A 109 8.79 -3.48 3.68
N ASP A 110 8.24 -2.61 2.84
CA ASP A 110 9.04 -1.80 1.94
C ASP A 110 9.93 -0.83 2.70
N ILE A 111 9.39 -0.21 3.75
CA ILE A 111 10.16 0.68 4.60
C ILE A 111 11.31 -0.09 5.26
N PHE A 112 11.00 -1.28 5.74
CA PHE A 112 11.99 -2.12 6.40
C PHE A 112 13.11 -2.48 5.42
N ALA A 113 12.74 -2.86 4.21
CA ALA A 113 13.70 -3.19 3.17
C ALA A 113 14.54 -1.97 2.79
N GLY A 114 13.91 -0.80 2.76
CA GLY A 114 14.63 0.44 2.49
C GLY A 114 15.71 0.74 3.51
N ARG A 115 15.43 0.46 4.77
CA ARG A 115 16.42 0.65 5.83
C ARG A 115 17.61 -0.29 5.67
N ALA A 116 17.37 -1.44 5.06
CA ALA A 116 18.45 -2.40 4.85
C ALA A 116 19.48 -1.89 3.86
N LYS A 117 19.16 -0.85 3.11
CA LYS A 117 20.10 -0.29 2.13
C LYS A 117 21.14 0.60 2.77
N SER A 118 20.91 1.10 3.99
CA SER A 118 21.92 1.85 4.69
C SER A 118 22.89 0.84 5.30
N ALA A 119 24.13 1.25 5.50
CA ALA A 119 25.15 0.33 6.01
C ALA A 119 24.73 -0.29 7.33
N GLU A 120 24.26 0.56 8.24
CA GLU A 120 23.87 0.09 9.56
C GLU A 120 22.59 -0.70 9.53
N GLY A 121 21.61 -0.20 8.82
CA GLY A 121 20.34 -0.89 8.71
C GLY A 121 20.47 -2.22 8.02
N LYS A 122 21.35 -2.30 7.04
CA LYS A 122 21.57 -3.55 6.34
C LYS A 122 22.06 -4.65 7.25
N ILE A 123 23.02 -4.31 8.10
CA ILE A 123 23.55 -5.29 9.04
C ILE A 123 22.46 -5.78 9.98
N GLN A 124 21.66 -4.86 10.50
CA GLN A 124 20.60 -5.22 11.42
C GLN A 124 19.56 -6.11 10.78
N VAL A 125 19.19 -5.79 9.54
CA VAL A 125 18.20 -6.59 8.84
C VAL A 125 18.75 -7.98 8.53
N GLU A 126 20.01 -8.06 8.16
CA GLU A 126 20.61 -9.37 7.88
C GLU A 126 20.61 -10.25 9.13
N LEU A 127 20.93 -9.68 10.27
CA LEU A 127 20.89 -10.43 11.51
C LEU A 127 19.47 -10.88 11.83
N ALA A 128 18.50 -10.01 11.64
CA ALA A 128 17.12 -10.36 11.89
C ALA A 128 16.65 -11.45 10.94
N GLN A 129 17.05 -11.38 9.69
CA GLN A 129 16.67 -12.37 8.70
C GLN A 129 17.26 -13.74 9.02
N LEU A 130 18.47 -13.77 9.53
CA LEU A 130 19.06 -15.03 9.92
C LEU A 130 18.26 -15.70 11.02
N ARG A 131 17.59 -14.92 11.87
CA ARG A 131 16.78 -15.48 12.92
C ARG A 131 15.43 -15.94 12.44
N TYR A 132 14.87 -15.26 11.45
CA TYR A 132 13.52 -15.53 10.99
C TYR A 132 13.42 -16.28 9.70
N VAL A 133 14.52 -16.56 9.06
CA VAL A 133 14.47 -17.31 7.81
C VAL A 133 13.84 -18.67 8.09
N PRO A 134 12.81 -19.05 7.32
CA PRO A 134 12.19 -20.33 7.50
C PRO A 134 13.19 -21.46 7.30
N GLN A 135 12.99 -22.51 8.02
CA GLN A 135 13.92 -23.64 7.96
C GLN A 135 14.04 -24.20 6.54
N ASP A 136 12.96 -24.15 5.80
CA ASP A 136 13.00 -24.63 4.42
C ASP A 136 13.92 -23.80 3.53
N LEU A 137 14.17 -22.56 3.90
CA LEU A 137 15.09 -21.74 3.12
C LEU A 137 16.53 -21.94 3.54
N LEU A 138 16.74 -22.50 4.71
CA LEU A 138 18.08 -22.77 5.19
C LEU A 138 18.62 -24.08 4.66
N GLU A 139 17.78 -24.90 4.13
CA GLU A 139 18.21 -26.19 3.55
C GLU A 139 18.61 -26.07 2.09
#